data_3e5e8e15c69dfdb139571bdff74eff7b
#
_entry.id   3e5e8e15c69dfdb139571bdff74eff7b
#
_cell.length_a   1.000
_cell.length_b   1.000
_cell.length_c   1.000
_cell.angle_alpha   90.00
_cell.angle_beta   90.00
_cell.angle_gamma   90.00
#
_symmetry.space_group_name_H-M   'P 1'
#
loop_
_entity.id
_entity.type
_entity.pdbx_description
1 polymer ?
#
loop_
_entity_poly.entity_id
_entity_poly.type
_entity_poly.pdbx_seq_one_letter_code
_entity_poly.pdbx_strand_id
1 'polypeptide(L)'
;MHKAGFVNIVGNPNVGKSTLMNQLVGERISIATFKAQTTRHRIMGIVNEDDAQIVFSDTPGVLKPNYLLQESMLAFSESALQDADVLLYVTDVVENPEKNMDFLDKVKKMTIPVLLLINKIDQSDQKTLGDTVEKWHSLLPNAEILPISAKNKFGVDMLMRRIKELLPDSPPFFDKDQLTDKPARFFVSEIIREKILLYYDKEIPYSVEVKVESFKETDRNIDIHAVIYVERDSQKGIIIGHQGVALKKMSTEARKSLEKFFGKSVYLHTFVKVDKDWRSSKRELDNFGYNPE
;
A
#
# COMPACT_ATOMS: atom_id res chain seq x y z
N MET A 1 26.39 13.74 -11.03
CA MET A 1 25.83 12.65 -11.84
C MET A 1 24.39 12.46 -11.41
N HIS A 2 23.50 12.10 -12.33
CA HIS A 2 22.10 11.80 -11.96
C HIS A 2 22.04 10.43 -11.28
N LYS A 3 21.24 10.33 -10.21
CA LYS A 3 21.00 9.09 -9.50
C LYS A 3 19.57 8.60 -9.71
N ALA A 4 19.39 7.31 -9.93
CA ALA A 4 18.06 6.74 -9.97
C ALA A 4 18.06 5.30 -9.45
N GLY A 5 16.99 4.89 -8.77
CA GLY A 5 16.87 3.53 -8.26
C GLY A 5 15.50 3.21 -7.67
N PHE A 6 15.26 1.92 -7.48
CA PHE A 6 14.05 1.37 -6.87
C PHE A 6 14.24 1.23 -5.36
N VAL A 7 13.35 1.86 -4.62
CA VAL A 7 13.35 1.87 -3.15
C VAL A 7 12.07 1.18 -2.66
N ASN A 8 12.20 -0.09 -2.31
CA ASN A 8 11.05 -0.90 -2.02
C ASN A 8 10.74 -0.97 -0.53
N ILE A 9 9.47 -0.78 -0.18
CA ILE A 9 8.98 -0.69 1.19
C ILE A 9 8.28 -1.99 1.55
N VAL A 10 8.87 -2.76 2.46
CA VAL A 10 8.34 -4.05 2.92
C VAL A 10 8.19 -4.07 4.44
N GLY A 11 7.47 -5.03 4.97
CA GLY A 11 7.25 -5.21 6.41
C GLY A 11 5.86 -5.74 6.72
N ASN A 12 5.58 -6.02 7.95
CA ASN A 12 4.33 -6.60 8.41
C ASN A 12 3.11 -5.70 8.20
N PRO A 13 1.89 -6.21 8.26
CA PRO A 13 0.69 -5.38 8.19
C PRO A 13 0.64 -4.34 9.31
N ASN A 14 0.09 -3.15 9.00
CA ASN A 14 -0.18 -2.06 9.95
C ASN A 14 1.05 -1.37 10.57
N VAL A 15 2.26 -1.64 10.13
CA VAL A 15 3.48 -0.92 10.61
C VAL A 15 3.62 0.48 10.03
N GLY A 16 2.76 0.89 9.09
CA GLY A 16 2.69 2.24 8.54
C GLY A 16 3.39 2.44 7.20
N LYS A 17 3.60 1.38 6.40
CA LYS A 17 4.22 1.43 5.06
C LYS A 17 3.55 2.43 4.13
N SER A 18 2.24 2.32 3.92
CA SER A 18 1.47 3.21 3.03
C SER A 18 1.45 4.66 3.52
N THR A 19 1.46 4.88 4.84
CA THR A 19 1.61 6.23 5.41
C THR A 19 2.97 6.81 5.07
N LEU A 20 4.03 6.01 5.25
CA LEU A 20 5.40 6.41 4.91
C LEU A 20 5.52 6.69 3.40
N MET A 21 5.00 5.80 2.55
CA MET A 21 4.97 5.97 1.09
C MET A 21 4.38 7.32 0.68
N ASN A 22 3.19 7.66 1.21
CA ASN A 22 2.54 8.93 0.91
C ASN A 22 3.34 10.14 1.40
N GLN A 23 4.09 10.02 2.52
CA GLN A 23 4.97 11.09 2.99
C GLN A 23 6.21 11.26 2.10
N LEU A 24 6.82 10.15 1.66
CA LEU A 24 8.02 10.17 0.80
C LEU A 24 7.71 10.71 -0.60
N VAL A 25 6.56 10.33 -1.16
CA VAL A 25 6.12 10.80 -2.49
C VAL A 25 5.56 12.23 -2.44
N GLY A 26 5.03 12.65 -1.28
CA GLY A 26 4.38 13.95 -1.13
C GLY A 26 2.92 13.98 -1.59
N GLU A 27 2.42 12.87 -2.15
CA GLU A 27 1.08 12.73 -2.68
C GLU A 27 0.40 11.46 -2.12
N ARG A 28 -0.93 11.47 -2.11
CA ARG A 28 -1.70 10.33 -1.61
C ARG A 28 -1.96 9.31 -2.71
N ILE A 29 -1.02 8.41 -2.91
CA ILE A 29 -1.10 7.35 -3.93
C ILE A 29 -1.41 5.96 -3.35
N SER A 30 -1.20 5.75 -2.05
CA SER A 30 -1.58 4.51 -1.35
C SER A 30 -2.68 4.80 -0.33
N ILE A 31 -3.68 3.93 -0.24
CA ILE A 31 -4.67 4.01 0.84
C ILE A 31 -4.03 3.55 2.16
N ALA A 32 -4.36 4.24 3.24
CA ALA A 32 -3.82 3.94 4.55
C ALA A 32 -4.95 3.84 5.57
N THR A 33 -5.16 2.66 6.16
CA THR A 33 -6.12 2.42 7.22
C THR A 33 -5.47 1.60 8.34
N PHE A 34 -6.14 1.50 9.48
CA PHE A 34 -5.71 0.64 10.59
C PHE A 34 -6.05 -0.85 10.38
N LYS A 35 -6.78 -1.21 9.31
CA LYS A 35 -7.16 -2.59 9.02
C LYS A 35 -6.05 -3.32 8.25
N ALA A 36 -5.88 -4.61 8.52
CA ALA A 36 -4.99 -5.46 7.73
C ALA A 36 -5.46 -5.55 6.27
N GLN A 37 -4.57 -5.96 5.36
CA GLN A 37 -4.85 -6.07 3.92
C GLN A 37 -5.35 -4.76 3.29
N THR A 38 -4.95 -3.61 3.83
CA THR A 38 -5.24 -2.30 3.25
C THR A 38 -4.58 -2.21 1.87
N THR A 39 -3.29 -2.42 1.78
CA THR A 39 -2.56 -2.54 0.51
C THR A 39 -2.63 -3.99 0.04
N ARG A 40 -3.13 -4.22 -1.17
CA ARG A 40 -3.22 -5.56 -1.81
C ARG A 40 -2.36 -5.70 -3.04
N HIS A 41 -2.07 -4.61 -3.72
CA HIS A 41 -1.22 -4.53 -4.90
C HIS A 41 0.10 -3.86 -4.55
N ARG A 42 1.12 -4.12 -5.34
CA ARG A 42 2.33 -3.31 -5.36
C ARG A 42 2.02 -2.00 -6.09
N ILE A 43 2.35 -0.86 -5.49
CA ILE A 43 2.06 0.47 -6.01
C ILE A 43 3.37 1.24 -6.08
N MET A 44 3.73 1.71 -7.27
CA MET A 44 4.90 2.55 -7.45
C MET A 44 4.54 4.03 -7.33
N GLY A 45 5.42 4.80 -6.68
CA GLY A 45 5.38 6.25 -6.61
C GLY A 45 6.73 6.82 -7.00
N ILE A 46 6.73 7.74 -7.95
CA ILE A 46 7.92 8.28 -8.59
C ILE A 46 8.14 9.68 -8.07
N VAL A 47 9.30 9.91 -7.47
CA VAL A 47 9.76 11.22 -7.04
C VAL A 47 10.85 11.69 -7.99
N ASN A 48 10.62 12.81 -8.65
CA ASN A 48 11.55 13.43 -9.59
C ASN A 48 12.16 14.68 -8.97
N GLU A 49 13.48 14.73 -8.94
CA GLU A 49 14.28 15.90 -8.58
C GLU A 49 15.24 16.24 -9.73
N ASP A 50 15.95 17.35 -9.64
CA ASP A 50 16.84 17.78 -10.72
C ASP A 50 17.96 16.78 -11.00
N ASP A 51 18.50 16.19 -9.93
CA ASP A 51 19.65 15.28 -9.93
C ASP A 51 19.31 13.84 -9.53
N ALA A 52 18.03 13.54 -9.24
CA ALA A 52 17.63 12.20 -8.83
C ALA A 52 16.21 11.82 -9.29
N GLN A 53 16.01 10.52 -9.53
CA GLN A 53 14.68 9.91 -9.63
C GLN A 53 14.60 8.73 -8.66
N ILE A 54 13.65 8.77 -7.75
CA ILE A 54 13.41 7.70 -6.75
C ILE A 54 12.10 7.01 -7.07
N VAL A 55 12.16 5.72 -7.33
CA VAL A 55 10.97 4.91 -7.57
C VAL A 55 10.63 4.14 -6.30
N PHE A 56 9.75 4.70 -5.49
CA PHE A 56 9.25 4.01 -4.31
C PHE A 56 8.23 2.94 -4.67
N SER A 57 8.18 1.87 -3.88
CA SER A 57 7.23 0.78 -4.08
C SER A 57 6.59 0.39 -2.75
N ASP A 58 5.30 0.72 -2.55
CA ASP A 58 4.50 0.22 -1.43
C ASP A 58 4.04 -1.20 -1.71
N THR A 59 4.18 -2.09 -0.75
CA THR A 59 3.83 -3.50 -0.89
C THR A 59 2.77 -3.94 0.13
N PRO A 60 2.02 -5.01 -0.17
CA PRO A 60 1.18 -5.65 0.83
C PRO A 60 1.96 -5.99 2.10
N GLY A 61 1.28 -6.03 3.24
CA GLY A 61 1.90 -6.49 4.48
C GLY A 61 2.23 -7.98 4.42
N VAL A 62 3.45 -8.33 4.84
CA VAL A 62 3.90 -9.71 4.91
C VAL A 62 3.06 -10.48 5.92
N LEU A 63 2.42 -11.55 5.46
CA LEU A 63 1.59 -12.42 6.30
C LEU A 63 1.70 -13.88 5.80
N LYS A 64 1.42 -14.83 6.68
CA LYS A 64 1.29 -16.23 6.28
C LYS A 64 -0.01 -16.42 5.53
N PRO A 65 0.01 -16.84 4.25
CA PRO A 65 -1.19 -16.94 3.43
C PRO A 65 -2.07 -18.11 3.84
N ASN A 66 -3.39 -17.90 3.78
CA ASN A 66 -4.42 -18.92 4.04
C ASN A 66 -5.28 -19.22 2.80
N TYR A 67 -5.23 -18.39 1.75
CA TYR A 67 -5.96 -18.51 0.49
C TYR A 67 -5.23 -17.76 -0.63
N LEU A 68 -5.57 -18.05 -1.90
CA LEU A 68 -4.82 -17.60 -3.08
C LEU A 68 -4.60 -16.08 -3.16
N LEU A 69 -5.58 -15.25 -2.81
CA LEU A 69 -5.37 -13.80 -2.77
C LEU A 69 -4.20 -13.41 -1.84
N GLN A 70 -4.08 -14.04 -0.67
CA GLN A 70 -2.97 -13.75 0.24
C GLN A 70 -1.64 -14.28 -0.29
N GLU A 71 -1.65 -15.38 -1.05
CA GLU A 71 -0.45 -15.87 -1.76
C GLU A 71 0.01 -14.84 -2.81
N SER A 72 -0.91 -14.29 -3.61
CA SER A 72 -0.61 -13.20 -4.55
C SER A 72 -0.08 -11.95 -3.85
N MET A 73 -0.67 -11.57 -2.71
CA MET A 73 -0.18 -10.44 -1.91
C MET A 73 1.25 -10.68 -1.39
N LEU A 74 1.55 -11.89 -0.91
CA LEU A 74 2.91 -12.25 -0.46
C LEU A 74 3.88 -12.22 -1.63
N ALA A 75 3.49 -12.74 -2.79
CA ALA A 75 4.31 -12.74 -3.99
C ALA A 75 4.68 -11.31 -4.46
N PHE A 76 3.76 -10.32 -4.35
CA PHE A 76 4.11 -8.91 -4.58
C PHE A 76 5.17 -8.39 -3.59
N SER A 77 5.11 -8.80 -2.33
CA SER A 77 6.13 -8.41 -1.33
C SER A 77 7.47 -9.09 -1.58
N GLU A 78 7.46 -10.32 -2.07
CA GLU A 78 8.67 -11.07 -2.42
C GLU A 78 9.31 -10.56 -3.72
N SER A 79 8.51 -10.20 -4.73
CA SER A 79 9.03 -9.60 -5.97
C SER A 79 9.75 -8.27 -5.69
N ALA A 80 9.27 -7.50 -4.71
CA ALA A 80 9.91 -6.26 -4.30
C ALA A 80 11.29 -6.46 -3.65
N LEU A 81 11.67 -7.67 -3.24
CA LEU A 81 13.04 -7.96 -2.80
C LEU A 81 14.00 -8.15 -3.96
N GLN A 82 13.49 -8.50 -5.17
CA GLN A 82 14.33 -8.88 -6.30
C GLN A 82 14.84 -7.69 -7.11
N ASP A 83 14.08 -6.60 -7.17
CA ASP A 83 14.36 -5.43 -8.00
C ASP A 83 14.73 -4.16 -7.19
N ALA A 84 14.94 -4.30 -5.88
CA ALA A 84 15.32 -3.17 -5.03
C ALA A 84 16.80 -2.80 -5.18
N ASP A 85 17.09 -1.51 -5.33
CA ASP A 85 18.42 -0.94 -5.13
C ASP A 85 18.66 -0.58 -3.66
N VAL A 86 17.60 -0.17 -2.96
CA VAL A 86 17.56 0.06 -1.52
C VAL A 86 16.28 -0.55 -0.94
N LEU A 87 16.40 -1.29 0.15
CA LEU A 87 15.24 -1.86 0.85
C LEU A 87 14.91 -1.07 2.11
N LEU A 88 13.67 -0.63 2.25
CA LEU A 88 13.11 -0.09 3.48
C LEU A 88 12.31 -1.22 4.18
N TYR A 89 12.90 -1.81 5.21
CA TYR A 89 12.18 -2.76 6.06
C TYR A 89 11.50 -2.01 7.20
N VAL A 90 10.17 -1.91 7.17
CA VAL A 90 9.39 -1.13 8.13
C VAL A 90 8.83 -2.04 9.21
N THR A 91 9.15 -1.73 10.44
CA THR A 91 8.55 -2.26 11.67
C THR A 91 7.97 -1.14 12.53
N ASP A 92 7.41 -1.43 13.69
CA ASP A 92 7.01 -0.43 14.66
C ASP A 92 7.35 -0.84 16.09
N VAL A 93 7.13 0.09 17.03
CA VAL A 93 7.51 -0.07 18.45
C VAL A 93 6.73 -1.13 19.22
N VAL A 94 5.63 -1.66 18.65
CA VAL A 94 4.77 -2.68 19.29
C VAL A 94 4.81 -4.03 18.60
N GLU A 95 5.47 -4.12 17.45
CA GLU A 95 5.52 -5.33 16.65
C GLU A 95 6.40 -6.42 17.29
N ASN A 96 5.93 -7.68 17.21
CA ASN A 96 6.79 -8.82 17.50
C ASN A 96 7.63 -9.19 16.25
N PRO A 97 8.97 -9.02 16.29
CA PRO A 97 9.86 -9.34 15.16
C PRO A 97 9.80 -10.80 14.70
N GLU A 98 9.42 -11.71 15.58
CA GLU A 98 9.42 -13.15 15.30
C GLU A 98 8.23 -13.62 14.46
N LYS A 99 7.29 -12.72 14.15
CA LYS A 99 6.03 -13.06 13.49
C LYS A 99 6.18 -13.64 12.08
N ASN A 100 7.19 -13.19 11.32
CA ASN A 100 7.44 -13.60 9.93
C ASN A 100 8.93 -13.84 9.67
N MET A 101 9.53 -14.74 10.43
CA MET A 101 10.97 -15.05 10.36
C MET A 101 11.41 -15.53 8.97
N ASP A 102 10.57 -16.31 8.28
CA ASP A 102 10.88 -16.80 6.92
C ASP A 102 11.12 -15.65 5.94
N PHE A 103 10.34 -14.57 6.04
CA PHE A 103 10.54 -13.37 5.21
C PHE A 103 11.77 -12.59 5.68
N LEU A 104 11.97 -12.45 6.98
CA LEU A 104 13.13 -11.79 7.55
C LEU A 104 14.44 -12.48 7.14
N ASP A 105 14.44 -13.82 7.07
CA ASP A 105 15.61 -14.59 6.61
C ASP A 105 15.94 -14.37 5.12
N LYS A 106 14.95 -14.02 4.29
CA LYS A 106 15.20 -13.56 2.93
C LYS A 106 15.88 -12.20 2.93
N VAL A 107 15.41 -11.26 3.77
CA VAL A 107 16.00 -9.92 3.91
C VAL A 107 17.44 -10.00 4.43
N LYS A 108 17.74 -10.88 5.38
CA LYS A 108 19.12 -11.10 5.90
C LYS A 108 20.13 -11.49 4.82
N LYS A 109 19.66 -12.17 3.76
CA LYS A 109 20.51 -12.66 2.66
C LYS A 109 20.75 -11.62 1.56
N MET A 110 20.10 -10.46 1.65
CA MET A 110 20.26 -9.40 0.66
C MET A 110 21.64 -8.75 0.76
N THR A 111 22.18 -8.39 -0.40
CA THR A 111 23.49 -7.73 -0.51
C THR A 111 23.37 -6.22 -0.76
N ILE A 112 22.14 -5.74 -1.00
CA ILE A 112 21.84 -4.32 -1.17
C ILE A 112 21.73 -3.62 0.19
N PRO A 113 21.80 -2.27 0.23
CA PRO A 113 21.52 -1.51 1.44
C PRO A 113 20.11 -1.78 1.99
N VAL A 114 20.03 -2.11 3.28
CA VAL A 114 18.78 -2.30 4.02
C VAL A 114 18.69 -1.23 5.11
N LEU A 115 17.65 -0.39 5.02
CA LEU A 115 17.29 0.56 6.07
C LEU A 115 16.14 -0.03 6.88
N LEU A 116 16.39 -0.35 8.13
CA LEU A 116 15.38 -0.82 9.08
C LEU A 116 14.72 0.40 9.73
N LEU A 117 13.45 0.62 9.44
CA LEU A 117 12.71 1.76 9.95
C LEU A 117 11.83 1.33 11.12
N ILE A 118 12.16 1.80 12.33
CA ILE A 118 11.29 1.63 13.51
C ILE A 118 10.31 2.80 13.53
N ASN A 119 9.10 2.54 13.03
CA ASN A 119 8.06 3.55 12.89
C ASN A 119 7.22 3.71 14.17
N LYS A 120 6.38 4.74 14.19
CA LYS A 120 5.44 5.07 15.28
C LYS A 120 6.13 5.37 16.62
N ILE A 121 7.34 5.92 16.61
CA ILE A 121 8.05 6.29 17.86
C ILE A 121 7.28 7.31 18.71
N ASP A 122 6.32 8.02 18.13
CA ASP A 122 5.38 8.88 18.83
C ASP A 122 4.45 8.13 19.81
N GLN A 123 4.41 6.80 19.75
CA GLN A 123 3.62 5.91 20.61
C GLN A 123 4.49 5.17 21.65
N SER A 124 5.77 5.53 21.80
CA SER A 124 6.72 4.84 22.66
C SER A 124 7.52 5.81 23.52
N ASP A 125 8.03 5.31 24.63
CA ASP A 125 9.03 6.01 25.43
C ASP A 125 10.47 5.67 24.98
N GLN A 126 11.44 6.43 25.48
CA GLN A 126 12.84 6.28 25.11
C GLN A 126 13.43 4.93 25.50
N LYS A 127 13.00 4.33 26.62
CA LYS A 127 13.49 3.03 27.07
C LYS A 127 13.01 1.91 26.16
N THR A 128 11.70 1.85 25.90
CA THR A 128 11.08 0.87 25.00
C THR A 128 11.67 0.95 23.59
N LEU A 129 11.92 2.19 23.10
CA LEU A 129 12.58 2.38 21.81
C LEU A 129 14.01 1.83 21.82
N GLY A 130 14.79 2.09 22.88
CA GLY A 130 16.15 1.54 23.03
C GLY A 130 16.16 0.01 22.99
N ASP A 131 15.32 -0.63 23.79
CA ASP A 131 15.18 -2.09 23.83
C ASP A 131 14.79 -2.66 22.43
N THR A 132 13.92 -1.95 21.72
CA THR A 132 13.49 -2.32 20.35
C THR A 132 14.65 -2.22 19.36
N VAL A 133 15.44 -1.15 19.42
CA VAL A 133 16.65 -0.97 18.57
C VAL A 133 17.65 -2.10 18.80
N GLU A 134 17.96 -2.45 20.05
CA GLU A 134 18.89 -3.54 20.39
C GLU A 134 18.39 -4.90 19.87
N LYS A 135 17.11 -5.19 20.05
CA LYS A 135 16.50 -6.42 19.53
C LYS A 135 16.61 -6.51 18.00
N TRP A 136 16.29 -5.45 17.28
CA TRP A 136 16.40 -5.42 15.84
C TRP A 136 17.83 -5.45 15.34
N HIS A 137 18.77 -4.81 16.03
CA HIS A 137 20.19 -4.91 15.70
C HIS A 137 20.70 -6.34 15.81
N SER A 138 20.23 -7.10 16.80
CA SER A 138 20.57 -8.52 16.93
C SER A 138 19.96 -9.38 15.80
N LEU A 139 18.80 -9.03 15.29
CA LEU A 139 18.10 -9.78 14.24
C LEU A 139 18.60 -9.43 12.83
N LEU A 140 18.92 -8.16 12.58
CA LEU A 140 19.41 -7.63 11.29
C LEU A 140 20.67 -6.80 11.50
N PRO A 141 21.82 -7.42 11.83
CA PRO A 141 23.03 -6.69 12.21
C PRO A 141 23.64 -5.85 11.08
N ASN A 142 23.33 -6.16 9.82
CA ASN A 142 23.81 -5.42 8.66
C ASN A 142 22.90 -4.27 8.21
N ALA A 143 21.72 -4.12 8.83
CA ALA A 143 20.79 -3.05 8.50
C ALA A 143 21.12 -1.77 9.27
N GLU A 144 21.00 -0.63 8.61
CA GLU A 144 21.05 0.68 9.26
C GLU A 144 19.67 0.96 9.90
N ILE A 145 19.64 1.20 11.21
CA ILE A 145 18.40 1.38 11.97
C ILE A 145 18.06 2.86 12.09
N LEU A 146 16.88 3.24 11.66
CA LEU A 146 16.37 4.61 11.70
C LEU A 146 15.02 4.67 12.40
N PRO A 147 14.93 5.22 13.63
CA PRO A 147 13.66 5.51 14.28
C PRO A 147 12.94 6.67 13.61
N ILE A 148 11.65 6.47 13.26
CA ILE A 148 10.82 7.47 12.56
C ILE A 148 9.40 7.54 13.12
N SER A 149 8.71 8.64 12.81
CA SER A 149 7.25 8.73 12.86
C SER A 149 6.72 9.24 11.53
N ALA A 150 6.27 8.32 10.68
CA ALA A 150 5.69 8.66 9.37
C ALA A 150 4.47 9.58 9.53
N LYS A 151 3.66 9.37 10.57
CA LYS A 151 2.48 10.20 10.86
C LYS A 151 2.85 11.65 11.17
N ASN A 152 3.89 11.87 11.98
CA ASN A 152 4.33 13.19 12.43
C ASN A 152 5.47 13.75 11.56
N LYS A 153 5.85 13.08 10.47
CA LYS A 153 6.96 13.43 9.58
C LYS A 153 8.34 13.49 10.25
N PHE A 154 8.47 12.93 11.45
CA PHE A 154 9.76 12.90 12.15
C PHE A 154 10.70 11.88 11.49
N GLY A 155 11.91 12.30 11.19
CA GLY A 155 12.94 11.47 10.55
C GLY A 155 12.76 11.24 9.04
N VAL A 156 11.67 11.71 8.42
CA VAL A 156 11.39 11.47 6.97
C VAL A 156 12.39 12.20 6.07
N ASP A 157 12.74 13.46 6.41
CA ASP A 157 13.73 14.23 5.63
C ASP A 157 15.14 13.63 5.74
N MET A 158 15.51 13.10 6.90
CA MET A 158 16.77 12.38 7.10
C MET A 158 16.79 11.09 6.29
N LEU A 159 15.71 10.32 6.33
CA LEU A 159 15.53 9.12 5.54
C LEU A 159 15.66 9.42 4.03
N MET A 160 15.01 10.47 3.53
CA MET A 160 15.08 10.86 2.11
C MET A 160 16.52 11.20 1.70
N ARG A 161 17.26 11.93 2.52
CA ARG A 161 18.69 12.21 2.25
C ARG A 161 19.52 10.93 2.22
N ARG A 162 19.29 10.03 3.19
CA ARG A 162 20.02 8.78 3.25
C ARG A 162 19.76 7.87 2.05
N ILE A 163 18.50 7.80 1.62
CA ILE A 163 18.13 7.07 0.39
C ILE A 163 18.93 7.61 -0.81
N LYS A 164 18.94 8.94 -1.02
CA LYS A 164 19.67 9.54 -2.15
C LYS A 164 21.18 9.24 -2.13
N GLU A 165 21.80 9.19 -0.97
CA GLU A 165 23.21 8.79 -0.82
C GLU A 165 23.45 7.37 -1.32
N LEU A 166 22.52 6.46 -1.05
CA LEU A 166 22.61 5.04 -1.35
C LEU A 166 22.23 4.68 -2.79
N LEU A 167 21.51 5.56 -3.51
CA LEU A 167 21.10 5.30 -4.89
C LEU A 167 22.31 5.18 -5.82
N PRO A 168 22.26 4.26 -6.81
CA PRO A 168 23.26 4.17 -7.86
C PRO A 168 23.22 5.34 -8.83
N ASP A 169 24.32 5.58 -9.51
CA ASP A 169 24.38 6.47 -10.67
C ASP A 169 23.62 5.82 -11.83
N SER A 170 22.55 6.45 -12.28
CA SER A 170 21.67 5.96 -13.34
C SER A 170 20.91 7.11 -14.01
N PRO A 171 20.58 7.01 -15.30
CA PRO A 171 19.56 7.87 -15.88
C PRO A 171 18.17 7.59 -15.29
N PRO A 172 17.20 8.50 -15.45
CA PRO A 172 15.84 8.25 -14.98
C PRO A 172 15.20 7.06 -15.71
N PHE A 173 14.39 6.28 -15.02
CA PHE A 173 13.65 5.12 -15.54
C PHE A 173 12.31 5.51 -16.16
N PHE A 174 11.71 6.60 -15.66
CA PHE A 174 10.39 7.07 -16.05
C PHE A 174 10.43 8.53 -16.46
N ASP A 175 9.43 8.97 -17.20
CA ASP A 175 9.27 10.38 -17.55
C ASP A 175 9.16 11.25 -16.29
N LYS A 176 9.73 12.46 -16.35
CA LYS A 176 9.83 13.36 -15.18
C LYS A 176 8.48 13.87 -14.67
N ASP A 177 7.42 13.79 -15.45
CA ASP A 177 6.06 14.16 -15.09
C ASP A 177 5.22 12.95 -14.59
N GLN A 178 5.78 11.75 -14.68
CA GLN A 178 5.10 10.54 -14.20
C GLN A 178 5.19 10.42 -12.69
N LEU A 179 4.03 10.28 -12.01
CA LEU A 179 3.92 10.16 -10.56
C LEU A 179 3.82 8.70 -10.09
N THR A 180 3.26 7.80 -10.92
CA THR A 180 2.94 6.42 -10.53
C THR A 180 2.81 5.51 -11.75
N ASP A 181 2.89 4.19 -11.53
CA ASP A 181 2.66 3.15 -12.54
C ASP A 181 1.16 2.81 -12.72
N LYS A 182 0.28 3.32 -11.85
CA LYS A 182 -1.14 2.93 -11.83
C LYS A 182 -2.03 3.90 -12.61
N PRO A 183 -2.99 3.38 -13.38
CA PRO A 183 -3.96 4.22 -14.08
C PRO A 183 -5.00 4.82 -13.12
N ALA A 184 -5.70 5.88 -13.55
CA ALA A 184 -6.75 6.55 -12.78
C ALA A 184 -7.82 5.59 -12.23
N ARG A 185 -8.20 4.56 -13.02
CA ARG A 185 -9.18 3.55 -12.61
C ARG A 185 -8.76 2.76 -11.38
N PHE A 186 -7.47 2.50 -11.21
CA PHE A 186 -6.93 1.84 -10.03
C PHE A 186 -7.19 2.66 -8.77
N PHE A 187 -6.91 3.96 -8.81
CA PHE A 187 -7.15 4.85 -7.66
C PHE A 187 -8.64 4.97 -7.32
N VAL A 188 -9.53 4.93 -8.32
CA VAL A 188 -10.97 4.87 -8.08
C VAL A 188 -11.33 3.62 -7.29
N SER A 189 -10.86 2.44 -7.71
CA SER A 189 -11.10 1.19 -7.00
C SER A 189 -10.58 1.24 -5.56
N GLU A 190 -9.36 1.72 -5.38
CA GLU A 190 -8.74 1.82 -4.05
C GLU A 190 -9.46 2.82 -3.13
N ILE A 191 -9.90 3.97 -3.64
CA ILE A 191 -10.65 4.95 -2.84
C ILE A 191 -12.01 4.37 -2.42
N ILE A 192 -12.70 3.65 -3.28
CA ILE A 192 -13.96 2.96 -2.92
C ILE A 192 -13.66 1.87 -1.89
N ARG A 193 -12.62 1.07 -2.09
CA ARG A 193 -12.20 0.00 -1.18
C ARG A 193 -11.79 0.57 0.18
N GLU A 194 -11.12 1.72 0.23
CA GLU A 194 -10.82 2.42 1.49
C GLU A 194 -12.11 2.74 2.27
N LYS A 195 -13.16 3.23 1.61
CA LYS A 195 -14.43 3.50 2.30
C LYS A 195 -15.08 2.22 2.81
N ILE A 196 -14.97 1.13 2.06
CA ILE A 196 -15.44 -0.18 2.56
C ILE A 196 -14.65 -0.59 3.80
N LEU A 197 -13.32 -0.44 3.80
CA LEU A 197 -12.48 -0.69 4.97
C LEU A 197 -12.88 0.16 6.19
N LEU A 198 -13.29 1.41 5.98
CA LEU A 198 -13.64 2.33 7.07
C LEU A 198 -15.06 2.16 7.60
N TYR A 199 -16.01 1.82 6.73
CA TYR A 199 -17.45 1.82 7.06
C TYR A 199 -18.04 0.46 7.40
N TYR A 200 -17.33 -0.63 7.06
CA TYR A 200 -17.79 -2.00 7.33
C TYR A 200 -16.78 -2.74 8.21
N ASP A 201 -17.28 -3.70 8.99
CA ASP A 201 -16.49 -4.45 9.97
C ASP A 201 -16.50 -5.95 9.69
N LYS A 202 -15.92 -6.71 10.61
CA LYS A 202 -15.78 -8.17 10.59
C LYS A 202 -15.08 -8.62 9.29
N GLU A 203 -15.67 -9.58 8.58
CA GLU A 203 -15.12 -10.17 7.36
C GLU A 203 -15.36 -9.34 6.09
N ILE A 204 -16.31 -8.40 6.10
CA ILE A 204 -16.71 -7.65 4.90
C ILE A 204 -15.53 -6.96 4.22
N PRO A 205 -14.67 -6.19 4.93
CA PRO A 205 -13.51 -5.51 4.31
C PRO A 205 -12.54 -6.45 3.59
N TYR A 206 -12.49 -7.70 4.02
CA TYR A 206 -11.54 -8.70 3.52
C TYR A 206 -12.10 -9.58 2.41
N SER A 207 -13.42 -9.53 2.18
CA SER A 207 -14.14 -10.34 1.20
C SER A 207 -14.62 -9.55 -0.02
N VAL A 208 -14.27 -8.27 -0.11
CA VAL A 208 -14.67 -7.41 -1.22
C VAL A 208 -13.54 -7.19 -2.22
N GLU A 209 -13.92 -7.04 -3.49
CA GLU A 209 -13.08 -6.49 -4.54
C GLU A 209 -13.86 -5.38 -5.27
N VAL A 210 -13.16 -4.39 -5.81
CA VAL A 210 -13.77 -3.27 -6.52
C VAL A 210 -13.18 -3.17 -7.92
N LYS A 211 -14.05 -3.27 -8.94
CA LYS A 211 -13.65 -3.11 -10.34
C LYS A 211 -14.38 -1.95 -10.97
N VAL A 212 -13.65 -1.09 -11.65
CA VAL A 212 -14.22 0.02 -12.44
C VAL A 212 -14.55 -0.49 -13.84
N GLU A 213 -15.84 -0.59 -14.15
CA GLU A 213 -16.32 -1.03 -15.46
C GLU A 213 -16.29 0.11 -16.48
N SER A 214 -16.65 1.34 -16.05
CA SER A 214 -16.63 2.52 -16.92
C SER A 214 -16.01 3.71 -16.21
N PHE A 215 -15.17 4.44 -16.92
CA PHE A 215 -14.57 5.70 -16.49
C PHE A 215 -14.57 6.63 -17.71
N LYS A 216 -15.41 7.65 -17.66
CA LYS A 216 -15.55 8.64 -18.74
C LYS A 216 -15.27 10.02 -18.18
N GLU A 217 -14.20 10.62 -18.64
CA GLU A 217 -13.75 11.94 -18.22
C GLU A 217 -14.08 12.99 -19.26
N THR A 218 -14.57 14.12 -18.80
CA THR A 218 -14.77 15.36 -19.56
C THR A 218 -13.99 16.50 -18.91
N ASP A 219 -14.00 17.68 -19.50
CA ASP A 219 -13.35 18.84 -18.91
C ASP A 219 -13.93 19.21 -17.53
N ARG A 220 -15.20 18.94 -17.29
CA ARG A 220 -15.92 19.40 -16.09
C ARG A 220 -16.22 18.29 -15.08
N ASN A 221 -16.39 17.08 -15.54
CA ASN A 221 -16.84 15.98 -14.69
C ASN A 221 -16.25 14.62 -15.11
N ILE A 222 -16.38 13.66 -14.20
CA ILE A 222 -16.01 12.26 -14.42
C ILE A 222 -17.22 11.40 -14.08
N ASP A 223 -17.64 10.55 -15.02
CA ASP A 223 -18.69 9.53 -14.82
C ASP A 223 -18.06 8.16 -14.61
N ILE A 224 -18.35 7.55 -13.46
CA ILE A 224 -17.71 6.31 -12.99
C ILE A 224 -18.77 5.26 -12.67
N HIS A 225 -18.64 4.08 -13.28
CA HIS A 225 -19.40 2.89 -12.91
C HIS A 225 -18.45 1.87 -12.28
N ALA A 226 -18.69 1.54 -11.01
CA ALA A 226 -17.89 0.59 -10.25
C ALA A 226 -18.75 -0.56 -9.71
N VAL A 227 -18.20 -1.76 -9.75
CA VAL A 227 -18.81 -2.96 -9.18
C VAL A 227 -18.02 -3.41 -7.97
N ILE A 228 -18.73 -3.62 -6.87
CA ILE A 228 -18.23 -4.19 -5.63
C ILE A 228 -18.58 -5.68 -5.64
N TYR A 229 -17.58 -6.52 -5.78
CA TYR A 229 -17.72 -7.98 -5.74
C TYR A 229 -17.63 -8.48 -4.32
N VAL A 230 -18.47 -9.46 -3.96
CA VAL A 230 -18.49 -10.15 -2.67
C VAL A 230 -18.64 -11.65 -2.91
N GLU A 231 -18.30 -12.48 -1.93
CA GLU A 231 -18.37 -13.94 -2.10
C GLU A 231 -19.75 -14.53 -1.85
N ARG A 232 -20.61 -13.84 -1.05
CA ARG A 232 -21.88 -14.40 -0.57
C ARG A 232 -23.01 -13.37 -0.62
N ASP A 233 -24.27 -13.86 -0.80
CA ASP A 233 -25.46 -13.00 -0.77
C ASP A 233 -25.66 -12.30 0.59
N SER A 234 -25.30 -12.93 1.70
CA SER A 234 -25.31 -12.28 3.02
C SER A 234 -24.40 -11.06 3.09
N GLN A 235 -23.21 -11.14 2.51
CA GLN A 235 -22.28 -10.01 2.44
C GLN A 235 -22.81 -8.89 1.53
N LYS A 236 -23.43 -9.25 0.39
CA LYS A 236 -24.13 -8.29 -0.48
C LYS A 236 -25.23 -7.56 0.29
N GLY A 237 -26.04 -8.29 1.07
CA GLY A 237 -27.07 -7.68 1.92
C GLY A 237 -26.49 -6.70 2.94
N ILE A 238 -25.36 -7.02 3.58
CA ILE A 238 -24.70 -6.16 4.55
C ILE A 238 -24.16 -4.87 3.88
N ILE A 239 -23.54 -5.00 2.70
CA ILE A 239 -22.99 -3.83 1.98
C ILE A 239 -24.12 -2.89 1.53
N ILE A 240 -25.22 -3.42 1.00
CA ILE A 240 -26.37 -2.63 0.57
C ILE A 240 -27.05 -1.99 1.80
N GLY A 241 -27.23 -2.76 2.86
CA GLY A 241 -27.94 -2.34 4.06
C GLY A 241 -29.45 -2.19 3.84
N HIS A 242 -30.16 -1.87 4.93
CA HIS A 242 -31.61 -1.65 4.84
C HIS A 242 -31.94 -0.53 3.84
N GLN A 243 -32.79 -0.84 2.86
CA GLN A 243 -33.19 0.10 1.78
C GLN A 243 -32.02 0.80 1.06
N GLY A 244 -30.82 0.18 1.03
CA GLY A 244 -29.65 0.75 0.35
C GLY A 244 -28.93 1.88 1.11
N VAL A 245 -29.30 2.16 2.36
CA VAL A 245 -28.75 3.28 3.15
C VAL A 245 -27.25 3.15 3.38
N ALA A 246 -26.75 1.95 3.69
CA ALA A 246 -25.34 1.73 3.95
C ALA A 246 -24.49 1.96 2.68
N LEU A 247 -24.89 1.39 1.55
CA LEU A 247 -24.22 1.58 0.27
C LEU A 247 -24.22 3.05 -0.16
N LYS A 248 -25.37 3.73 -0.02
CA LYS A 248 -25.50 5.16 -0.34
C LYS A 248 -24.55 6.02 0.48
N LYS A 249 -24.44 5.77 1.80
CA LYS A 249 -23.52 6.48 2.70
C LYS A 249 -22.07 6.27 2.28
N MET A 250 -21.65 5.03 2.09
CA MET A 250 -20.30 4.68 1.67
C MET A 250 -19.95 5.31 0.31
N SER A 251 -20.83 5.16 -0.68
CA SER A 251 -20.64 5.73 -2.03
C SER A 251 -20.58 7.26 -2.03
N THR A 252 -21.35 7.92 -1.17
CA THR A 252 -21.29 9.38 -1.01
C THR A 252 -19.91 9.83 -0.51
N GLU A 253 -19.36 9.14 0.47
CA GLU A 253 -18.03 9.46 1.00
C GLU A 253 -16.92 9.09 0.01
N ALA A 254 -17.08 7.99 -0.74
CA ALA A 254 -16.18 7.66 -1.84
C ALA A 254 -16.19 8.76 -2.92
N ARG A 255 -17.36 9.21 -3.35
CA ARG A 255 -17.50 10.29 -4.33
C ARG A 255 -16.79 11.57 -3.89
N LYS A 256 -17.00 12.04 -2.65
CA LYS A 256 -16.31 13.22 -2.11
C LYS A 256 -14.79 13.08 -2.14
N SER A 257 -14.28 11.88 -1.83
CA SER A 257 -12.85 11.61 -1.88
C SER A 257 -12.31 11.59 -3.30
N LEU A 258 -13.08 11.06 -4.25
CA LEU A 258 -12.74 11.08 -5.68
C LEU A 258 -12.74 12.51 -6.25
N GLU A 259 -13.74 13.34 -5.89
CA GLU A 259 -13.80 14.76 -6.27
C GLU A 259 -12.55 15.51 -5.77
N LYS A 260 -12.12 15.24 -4.53
CA LYS A 260 -10.89 15.82 -3.98
C LYS A 260 -9.65 15.31 -4.72
N PHE A 261 -9.61 14.03 -5.07
CA PHE A 261 -8.48 13.41 -5.75
C PHE A 261 -8.29 13.93 -7.18
N PHE A 262 -9.38 14.04 -7.94
CA PHE A 262 -9.34 14.46 -9.34
C PHE A 262 -9.48 15.98 -9.55
N GLY A 263 -9.91 16.73 -8.53
CA GLY A 263 -10.20 18.16 -8.66
C GLY A 263 -11.39 18.47 -9.56
N LYS A 264 -12.26 17.50 -9.84
CA LYS A 264 -13.43 17.59 -10.73
C LYS A 264 -14.68 17.02 -10.05
N SER A 265 -15.86 17.42 -10.51
CA SER A 265 -17.12 16.80 -10.10
C SER A 265 -17.16 15.32 -10.53
N VAL A 266 -17.67 14.44 -9.65
CA VAL A 266 -17.74 13.00 -9.91
C VAL A 266 -19.18 12.49 -9.80
N TYR A 267 -19.64 11.80 -10.82
CA TYR A 267 -20.83 10.96 -10.78
C TYR A 267 -20.40 9.51 -10.54
N LEU A 268 -20.73 8.99 -9.36
CA LEU A 268 -20.32 7.64 -8.96
C LEU A 268 -21.52 6.71 -8.87
N HIS A 269 -21.54 5.70 -9.72
CA HIS A 269 -22.52 4.62 -9.72
C HIS A 269 -21.85 3.35 -9.17
N THR A 270 -22.39 2.81 -8.07
CA THR A 270 -21.89 1.60 -7.43
C THR A 270 -22.91 0.49 -7.46
N PHE A 271 -22.47 -0.70 -7.84
CA PHE A 271 -23.26 -1.92 -7.88
C PHE A 271 -22.62 -2.99 -7.03
N VAL A 272 -23.40 -3.90 -6.45
CA VAL A 272 -22.87 -5.03 -5.67
C VAL A 272 -23.24 -6.33 -6.36
N LYS A 273 -22.24 -7.12 -6.73
CA LYS A 273 -22.39 -8.45 -7.36
C LYS A 273 -21.81 -9.54 -6.45
N VAL A 274 -22.40 -10.72 -6.48
CA VAL A 274 -21.83 -11.91 -5.85
C VAL A 274 -20.98 -12.64 -6.88
N ASP A 275 -19.73 -12.89 -6.50
CA ASP A 275 -18.79 -13.74 -7.22
C ASP A 275 -18.21 -14.74 -6.21
N LYS A 276 -18.75 -15.96 -6.28
CA LYS A 276 -18.45 -16.99 -5.28
C LYS A 276 -16.98 -17.39 -5.33
N ASP A 277 -16.36 -17.44 -4.16
CA ASP A 277 -14.99 -17.92 -3.97
C ASP A 277 -13.92 -17.18 -4.81
N TRP A 278 -14.17 -15.92 -5.22
CA TRP A 278 -13.27 -15.15 -6.06
C TRP A 278 -11.85 -15.04 -5.49
N ARG A 279 -11.70 -14.98 -4.15
CA ARG A 279 -10.39 -14.93 -3.48
C ARG A 279 -9.56 -16.20 -3.62
N SER A 280 -10.19 -17.31 -4.01
CA SER A 280 -9.56 -18.63 -4.20
C SER A 280 -9.63 -19.08 -5.67
N SER A 281 -10.06 -18.21 -6.58
CA SER A 281 -10.13 -18.44 -8.02
C SER A 281 -8.97 -17.74 -8.73
N LYS A 282 -8.03 -18.49 -9.27
CA LYS A 282 -6.90 -17.93 -10.03
C LYS A 282 -7.39 -17.03 -11.17
N ARG A 283 -8.42 -17.47 -11.91
CA ARG A 283 -9.01 -16.72 -13.02
C ARG A 283 -9.52 -15.35 -12.58
N GLU A 284 -10.24 -15.30 -11.44
CA GLU A 284 -10.80 -14.04 -10.96
C GLU A 284 -9.71 -13.14 -10.38
N LEU A 285 -8.70 -13.72 -9.72
CA LEU A 285 -7.52 -12.96 -9.27
C LEU A 285 -6.77 -12.34 -10.46
N ASP A 286 -6.59 -13.07 -11.56
CA ASP A 286 -6.00 -12.55 -12.78
C ASP A 286 -6.83 -11.39 -13.36
N ASN A 287 -8.17 -11.54 -13.40
CA ASN A 287 -9.11 -10.50 -13.85
C ASN A 287 -9.08 -9.23 -12.99
N PHE A 288 -8.72 -9.34 -11.72
CA PHE A 288 -8.59 -8.24 -10.77
C PHE A 288 -7.15 -7.69 -10.66
N GLY A 289 -6.20 -8.24 -11.43
CA GLY A 289 -4.83 -7.75 -11.50
C GLY A 289 -3.92 -8.24 -10.36
N TYR A 290 -4.22 -9.37 -9.75
CA TYR A 290 -3.42 -9.99 -8.69
C TYR A 290 -2.33 -10.94 -9.21
N ASN A 291 -1.81 -10.68 -10.40
CA ASN A 291 -0.65 -11.38 -10.94
C ASN A 291 0.61 -10.57 -10.65
N PRO A 292 1.52 -11.02 -9.77
CA PRO A 292 2.88 -10.51 -9.78
C PRO A 292 3.54 -11.01 -11.07
N GLU A 293 3.90 -10.10 -11.96
CA GLU A 293 4.79 -10.39 -13.09
C GLU A 293 6.19 -10.70 -12.61
#